data_53ef9e065fd512e2c9a2f4526e1d7302
#
_entry.id   53ef9e065fd512e2c9a2f4526e1d7302
#
_cell.length_a   1.000
_cell.length_b   1.000
_cell.length_c   1.000
_cell.angle_alpha   90.00
_cell.angle_beta   90.00
_cell.angle_gamma   90.00
#
_symmetry.space_group_name_H-M   'P 1'
#
loop_
_entity.id
_entity.type
_entity.pdbx_description
1 polymer ?
#
loop_
_entity_poly.entity_id
_entity_poly.type
_entity_poly.pdbx_seq_one_letter_code
_entity_poly.pdbx_strand_id
1 'polypeptide(L)'
;MERLVIKLKWENFVADNFIFVYISINMKRKTRRNFKKQKSNYICEKGKSLEECELEILRNAVDKAEKKQGKKKIRTPEIQEIVGIVEKFLKVKKLICYGGTAINNILPINDQFYDKEIELPDYDFYSMNAMDDAKKLADIYYKAGFDEVQASAGQHYGTYKVYVNFIPIADITQLSGEIFKNIKKEAIRVAGIYYAPPNFLRMAMYLELSRPDGDVSRWEKVLKRLMLLNKNYPLKGKDCDLIEVQRKVESNKVKEDQDKIY
;
A
#
# COMPACT_ATOMS: atom_id res chain seq x y z
N MET A 1 -21.95 47.73 4.16
CA MET A 1 -20.67 46.97 4.03
C MET A 1 -20.78 45.74 4.92
N GLU A 2 -21.35 44.69 4.38
CA GLU A 2 -21.53 43.43 5.09
C GLU A 2 -20.29 42.55 4.88
N ARG A 3 -19.66 42.17 5.98
CA ARG A 3 -18.56 41.20 5.95
C ARG A 3 -19.15 39.78 5.88
N LEU A 4 -18.95 39.19 4.73
CA LEU A 4 -19.25 37.75 4.51
C LEU A 4 -18.28 36.91 5.33
N VAL A 5 -18.76 36.28 6.39
CA VAL A 5 -17.99 35.33 7.18
C VAL A 5 -18.22 33.95 6.56
N ILE A 6 -17.29 33.48 5.77
CA ILE A 6 -17.27 32.09 5.32
C ILE A 6 -16.76 31.26 6.49
N LYS A 7 -17.67 30.60 7.20
CA LYS A 7 -17.35 29.56 8.17
C LYS A 7 -16.97 28.28 7.43
N LEU A 8 -15.68 28.04 7.25
CA LEU A 8 -15.18 26.75 6.81
C LEU A 8 -15.36 25.73 7.94
N LYS A 9 -16.08 24.66 7.59
CA LYS A 9 -16.35 23.49 8.45
C LYS A 9 -15.09 22.61 8.65
N TRP A 10 -14.02 23.22 9.18
CA TRP A 10 -12.77 22.52 9.52
C TRP A 10 -12.57 22.36 11.04
N GLU A 11 -13.54 22.81 11.84
CA GLU A 11 -13.40 22.90 13.28
C GLU A 11 -13.51 21.60 14.06
N ASN A 12 -14.00 20.50 13.45
CA ASN A 12 -14.24 19.28 14.22
C ASN A 12 -13.10 18.26 14.21
N PHE A 13 -12.04 18.45 13.41
CA PHE A 13 -10.93 17.47 13.35
C PHE A 13 -9.71 17.88 14.20
N VAL A 14 -9.58 19.16 14.52
CA VAL A 14 -8.45 19.70 15.29
C VAL A 14 -8.82 19.96 16.76
N ALA A 15 -10.10 20.17 17.06
CA ALA A 15 -10.56 20.55 18.40
C ALA A 15 -10.38 19.45 19.45
N ASP A 16 -10.59 18.18 19.11
CA ASP A 16 -10.51 17.10 20.10
C ASP A 16 -9.09 16.76 20.53
N ASN A 17 -8.08 17.06 19.71
CA ASN A 17 -6.68 16.82 20.07
C ASN A 17 -6.01 18.03 20.74
N PHE A 18 -6.45 19.26 20.43
CA PHE A 18 -5.94 20.49 21.07
C PHE A 18 -6.51 20.72 22.47
N ILE A 19 -7.73 20.29 22.72
CA ILE A 19 -8.36 20.41 24.06
C ILE A 19 -7.60 19.60 25.10
N PHE A 20 -7.00 18.44 24.74
CA PHE A 20 -6.21 17.64 25.67
C PHE A 20 -4.88 18.30 26.08
N VAL A 21 -4.25 19.07 25.19
CA VAL A 21 -3.00 19.80 25.48
C VAL A 21 -3.28 21.07 26.25
N TYR A 22 -4.38 21.80 25.94
CA TYR A 22 -4.71 23.05 26.58
C TYR A 22 -5.26 22.88 28.01
N ILE A 23 -5.94 21.77 28.28
CA ILE A 23 -6.43 21.44 29.64
C ILE A 23 -5.28 21.10 30.61
N SER A 24 -4.16 20.57 30.07
CA SER A 24 -2.96 20.31 30.89
C SER A 24 -2.22 21.56 31.34
N ILE A 25 -2.38 22.70 30.67
CA ILE A 25 -1.67 23.96 30.99
C ILE A 25 -2.44 24.83 31.95
N ASN A 26 -3.77 24.74 32.03
CA ASN A 26 -4.59 25.66 32.80
C ASN A 26 -5.22 25.09 34.11
N MET A 27 -4.96 23.83 34.46
CA MET A 27 -5.42 23.30 35.73
C MET A 27 -4.43 23.63 36.87
N LYS A 28 -4.34 24.89 37.24
CA LYS A 28 -3.88 25.28 38.60
C LYS A 28 -5.04 25.17 39.60
N ARG A 29 -4.90 24.21 40.50
CA ARG A 29 -5.55 24.10 41.84
C ARG A 29 -7.02 23.70 41.92
N LYS A 30 -7.23 22.48 42.22
CA LYS A 30 -8.01 21.81 43.30
C LYS A 30 -8.60 20.50 42.80
N THR A 31 -7.89 19.44 43.07
CA THR A 31 -8.33 18.22 43.77
C THR A 31 -7.23 17.18 43.59
N ARG A 32 -6.61 16.80 44.71
CA ARG A 32 -5.80 15.57 44.81
C ARG A 32 -6.73 14.38 44.63
N ARG A 33 -7.03 14.00 43.38
CA ARG A 33 -7.43 12.65 43.06
C ARG A 33 -6.15 11.89 42.72
N ASN A 34 -5.94 10.77 43.41
CA ASN A 34 -4.85 9.84 43.16
C ASN A 34 -4.89 9.36 41.71
N PHE A 35 -4.27 10.09 40.80
CA PHE A 35 -3.87 9.54 39.53
C PHE A 35 -2.78 8.52 39.88
N LYS A 36 -3.10 7.23 39.80
CA LYS A 36 -2.09 6.19 39.66
C LYS A 36 -1.21 6.64 38.51
N LYS A 37 0.04 7.06 38.80
CA LYS A 37 1.06 7.29 37.79
C LYS A 37 1.14 5.98 36.97
N GLN A 38 0.52 5.92 35.81
CA GLN A 38 0.93 4.96 34.79
C GLN A 38 2.39 5.33 34.52
N LYS A 39 3.32 4.55 35.07
CA LYS A 39 4.72 4.61 34.67
C LYS A 39 4.72 4.34 33.14
N SER A 40 4.99 5.36 32.35
CA SER A 40 5.35 5.15 30.96
C SER A 40 6.65 4.34 31.01
N ASN A 41 6.59 3.07 30.66
CA ASN A 41 7.77 2.18 30.56
C ASN A 41 8.65 2.54 29.36
N TYR A 42 8.65 3.79 28.93
CA TYR A 42 9.51 4.26 27.86
C TYR A 42 10.82 4.70 28.47
N ILE A 43 11.80 3.81 28.41
CA ILE A 43 13.19 4.10 28.78
C ILE A 43 13.89 4.50 27.49
N CYS A 44 14.30 5.76 27.41
CA CYS A 44 15.15 6.22 26.32
C CYS A 44 16.45 5.42 26.27
N GLU A 45 16.87 5.05 25.08
CA GLU A 45 18.16 4.36 24.91
C GLU A 45 19.31 5.25 25.38
N LYS A 46 20.25 4.66 26.12
CA LYS A 46 21.43 5.38 26.59
C LYS A 46 22.22 5.96 25.42
N GLY A 47 22.42 7.28 25.42
CA GLY A 47 23.20 7.98 24.40
C GLY A 47 22.40 8.89 23.48
N LYS A 48 21.06 8.87 23.55
CA LYS A 48 20.21 9.82 22.81
C LYS A 48 20.07 11.14 23.58
N SER A 49 20.00 12.25 22.87
CA SER A 49 19.66 13.55 23.44
C SER A 49 18.21 13.57 23.93
N LEU A 50 17.86 14.54 24.78
CA LEU A 50 16.49 14.71 25.27
C LEU A 50 15.51 14.92 24.11
N GLU A 51 15.89 15.72 23.11
CA GLU A 51 15.08 16.04 21.92
C GLU A 51 14.83 14.79 21.06
N GLU A 52 15.86 13.98 20.84
CA GLU A 52 15.71 12.71 20.09
C GLU A 52 14.76 11.75 20.80
N CYS A 53 14.83 11.72 22.12
CA CYS A 53 13.96 10.92 22.97
C CYS A 53 12.51 11.38 22.90
N GLU A 54 12.25 12.67 22.99
CA GLU A 54 10.92 13.26 22.89
C GLU A 54 10.32 13.01 21.50
N LEU A 55 11.11 13.16 20.43
CA LEU A 55 10.68 12.87 19.07
C LEU A 55 10.31 11.39 18.88
N GLU A 56 11.07 10.48 19.47
CA GLU A 56 10.78 9.05 19.40
C GLU A 56 9.49 8.69 20.16
N ILE A 57 9.30 9.27 21.36
CA ILE A 57 8.06 9.10 22.12
C ILE A 57 6.86 9.61 21.32
N LEU A 58 7.00 10.79 20.70
CA LEU A 58 5.95 11.38 19.87
C LEU A 58 5.61 10.50 18.65
N ARG A 59 6.63 10.04 17.91
CA ARG A 59 6.44 9.12 16.77
C ARG A 59 5.70 7.86 17.20
N ASN A 60 6.13 7.23 18.28
CA ASN A 60 5.47 6.03 18.80
C ASN A 60 4.01 6.28 19.25
N ALA A 61 3.72 7.47 19.76
CA ALA A 61 2.36 7.86 20.13
C ALA A 61 1.48 8.06 18.89
N VAL A 62 2.01 8.73 17.85
CA VAL A 62 1.35 8.91 16.55
C VAL A 62 1.07 7.57 15.90
N ASP A 63 2.07 6.70 15.78
CA ASP A 63 1.93 5.36 15.18
C ASP A 63 0.84 4.53 15.89
N LYS A 64 0.78 4.60 17.22
CA LYS A 64 -0.26 3.92 18.01
C LYS A 64 -1.65 4.51 17.77
N ALA A 65 -1.74 5.83 17.62
CA ALA A 65 -3.01 6.51 17.34
C ALA A 65 -3.50 6.16 15.93
N GLU A 66 -2.63 6.21 14.94
CA GLU A 66 -2.93 5.83 13.53
C GLU A 66 -3.36 4.37 13.43
N LYS A 67 -2.64 3.44 14.06
CA LYS A 67 -3.05 2.03 14.13
C LYS A 67 -4.43 1.85 14.76
N LYS A 68 -4.74 2.59 15.82
CA LYS A 68 -6.06 2.52 16.48
C LYS A 68 -7.17 3.08 15.58
N GLN A 69 -6.91 4.18 14.88
CA GLN A 69 -7.87 4.76 13.92
C GLN A 69 -8.06 3.84 12.71
N GLY A 70 -6.98 3.28 12.15
CA GLY A 70 -7.05 2.31 11.06
C GLY A 70 -7.91 1.09 11.42
N LYS A 71 -7.69 0.49 12.59
CA LYS A 71 -8.52 -0.63 13.08
C LYS A 71 -10.00 -0.29 13.20
N LYS A 72 -10.35 0.92 13.64
CA LYS A 72 -11.74 1.37 13.70
C LYS A 72 -12.35 1.51 12.31
N LYS A 73 -11.61 2.13 11.38
CA LYS A 73 -12.07 2.39 10.01
C LYS A 73 -12.33 1.09 9.26
N ILE A 74 -11.40 0.15 9.29
CA ILE A 74 -11.51 -1.12 8.53
C ILE A 74 -12.63 -2.03 9.05
N ARG A 75 -12.92 -1.97 10.36
CA ARG A 75 -13.97 -2.78 10.98
C ARG A 75 -15.38 -2.21 10.82
N THR A 76 -15.54 -1.08 10.15
CA THR A 76 -16.89 -0.58 9.85
C THR A 76 -17.60 -1.52 8.87
N PRO A 77 -18.90 -1.80 9.06
CA PRO A 77 -19.66 -2.63 8.13
C PRO A 77 -19.58 -2.13 6.69
N GLU A 78 -19.58 -0.82 6.52
CA GLU A 78 -19.46 -0.14 5.23
C GLU A 78 -18.16 -0.52 4.49
N ILE A 79 -17.01 -0.43 5.16
CA ILE A 79 -15.70 -0.78 4.56
C ILE A 79 -15.63 -2.27 4.25
N GLN A 80 -16.17 -3.11 5.11
CA GLN A 80 -16.22 -4.56 4.86
C GLN A 80 -17.08 -4.89 3.64
N GLU A 81 -18.18 -4.19 3.44
CA GLU A 81 -19.04 -4.33 2.26
C GLU A 81 -18.32 -3.87 1.00
N ILE A 82 -17.65 -2.70 1.04
CA ILE A 82 -16.85 -2.18 -0.09
C ILE A 82 -15.79 -3.22 -0.51
N VAL A 83 -15.02 -3.75 0.42
CA VAL A 83 -14.00 -4.77 0.15
C VAL A 83 -14.65 -6.06 -0.40
N GLY A 84 -15.76 -6.49 0.19
CA GLY A 84 -16.48 -7.69 -0.23
C GLY A 84 -16.95 -7.62 -1.69
N ILE A 85 -17.43 -6.45 -2.13
CA ILE A 85 -17.89 -6.22 -3.51
C ILE A 85 -16.75 -6.35 -4.51
N VAL A 86 -15.60 -5.68 -4.30
CA VAL A 86 -14.46 -5.77 -5.23
C VAL A 86 -13.88 -7.18 -5.26
N GLU A 87 -13.77 -7.85 -4.13
CA GLU A 87 -13.31 -9.25 -4.11
C GLU A 87 -14.25 -10.20 -4.85
N LYS A 88 -15.56 -10.02 -4.68
CA LYS A 88 -16.57 -10.79 -5.43
C LYS A 88 -16.45 -10.52 -6.93
N PHE A 89 -16.27 -9.25 -7.32
CA PHE A 89 -16.06 -8.87 -8.71
C PHE A 89 -14.83 -9.56 -9.32
N LEU A 90 -13.70 -9.52 -8.61
CA LEU A 90 -12.45 -10.19 -9.01
C LEU A 90 -12.64 -11.70 -9.21
N LYS A 91 -13.35 -12.36 -8.28
CA LYS A 91 -13.63 -13.81 -8.32
C LYS A 91 -14.52 -14.18 -9.51
N VAL A 92 -15.59 -13.43 -9.72
CA VAL A 92 -16.57 -13.69 -10.81
C VAL A 92 -15.95 -13.43 -12.18
N LYS A 93 -15.26 -12.31 -12.34
CA LYS A 93 -14.60 -11.92 -13.60
C LYS A 93 -13.33 -12.70 -13.86
N LYS A 94 -12.76 -13.35 -12.84
CA LYS A 94 -11.49 -14.07 -12.89
C LYS A 94 -10.35 -13.17 -13.38
N LEU A 95 -10.32 -11.93 -12.88
CA LEU A 95 -9.27 -10.94 -13.18
C LEU A 95 -7.99 -11.26 -12.40
N ILE A 96 -6.88 -10.64 -12.76
CA ILE A 96 -5.55 -10.95 -12.20
C ILE A 96 -5.06 -9.77 -11.41
N CYS A 97 -4.94 -9.90 -10.09
CA CYS A 97 -4.35 -8.89 -9.24
C CYS A 97 -2.83 -8.83 -9.43
N TYR A 98 -2.28 -7.61 -9.36
CA TYR A 98 -0.86 -7.32 -9.37
C TYR A 98 -0.51 -6.31 -8.27
N GLY A 99 0.69 -5.75 -8.28
CA GLY A 99 1.08 -4.71 -7.31
C GLY A 99 1.30 -5.23 -5.90
N GLY A 100 1.18 -4.33 -4.93
CA GLY A 100 1.49 -4.61 -3.53
C GLY A 100 0.60 -5.66 -2.89
N THR A 101 -0.70 -5.56 -3.12
CA THR A 101 -1.70 -6.51 -2.60
C THR A 101 -1.48 -7.92 -3.15
N ALA A 102 -1.09 -8.05 -4.43
CA ALA A 102 -0.76 -9.34 -5.02
C ALA A 102 0.46 -9.97 -4.36
N ILE A 103 1.56 -9.21 -4.24
CA ILE A 103 2.79 -9.68 -3.59
C ILE A 103 2.47 -10.14 -2.17
N ASN A 104 1.79 -9.31 -1.39
CA ASN A 104 1.43 -9.63 -0.01
C ASN A 104 0.63 -10.94 0.12
N ASN A 105 -0.36 -11.13 -0.76
CA ASN A 105 -1.29 -12.25 -0.64
C ASN A 105 -0.73 -13.59 -1.13
N ILE A 106 0.31 -13.58 -1.96
CA ILE A 106 1.01 -14.82 -2.36
C ILE A 106 2.12 -15.20 -1.37
N LEU A 107 2.57 -14.29 -0.52
CA LEU A 107 3.59 -14.57 0.49
C LEU A 107 3.02 -15.38 1.65
N PRO A 108 3.85 -16.23 2.31
CA PRO A 108 3.50 -16.84 3.59
C PRO A 108 3.12 -15.80 4.64
N ILE A 109 2.24 -16.16 5.57
CA ILE A 109 1.70 -15.24 6.58
C ILE A 109 2.81 -14.47 7.33
N ASN A 110 3.91 -15.14 7.66
CA ASN A 110 5.03 -14.54 8.41
C ASN A 110 5.83 -13.50 7.62
N ASP A 111 5.72 -13.51 6.30
CA ASP A 111 6.41 -12.58 5.40
C ASP A 111 5.45 -11.55 4.78
N GLN A 112 4.17 -11.59 5.13
CA GLN A 112 3.20 -10.58 4.72
C GLN A 112 3.50 -9.24 5.39
N PHE A 113 3.43 -8.15 4.62
CA PHE A 113 3.80 -6.82 5.06
C PHE A 113 2.61 -5.86 5.22
N TYR A 114 1.40 -6.25 4.78
CA TYR A 114 0.17 -5.51 5.05
C TYR A 114 -0.55 -6.07 6.26
N ASP A 115 -0.89 -5.19 7.20
CA ASP A 115 -1.75 -5.53 8.32
C ASP A 115 -3.23 -5.37 7.91
N LYS A 116 -3.88 -6.47 7.59
CA LYS A 116 -5.29 -6.51 7.17
C LYS A 116 -6.27 -5.96 8.22
N GLU A 117 -5.82 -5.78 9.47
CA GLU A 117 -6.63 -5.19 10.52
C GLU A 117 -6.56 -3.65 10.55
N ILE A 118 -5.57 -3.06 9.84
CA ILE A 118 -5.26 -1.63 9.91
C ILE A 118 -5.32 -0.98 8.53
N GLU A 119 -4.91 -1.72 7.50
CA GLU A 119 -4.73 -1.20 6.15
C GLU A 119 -5.84 -1.70 5.22
N LEU A 120 -6.50 -0.76 4.52
CA LEU A 120 -7.43 -1.09 3.46
C LEU A 120 -6.64 -1.63 2.25
N PRO A 121 -6.99 -2.81 1.71
CA PRO A 121 -6.32 -3.31 0.51
C PRO A 121 -6.62 -2.40 -0.69
N ASP A 122 -5.57 -1.97 -1.37
CA ASP A 122 -5.63 -1.33 -2.67
C ASP A 122 -5.54 -2.42 -3.74
N TYR A 123 -6.60 -2.58 -4.53
CA TYR A 123 -6.70 -3.64 -5.52
C TYR A 123 -6.25 -3.17 -6.90
N ASP A 124 -4.98 -3.40 -7.21
CA ASP A 124 -4.47 -3.29 -8.57
C ASP A 124 -4.78 -4.56 -9.36
N PHE A 125 -5.47 -4.49 -10.49
CA PHE A 125 -5.72 -5.69 -11.30
C PHE A 125 -5.79 -5.43 -12.81
N TYR A 126 -5.42 -6.46 -13.56
CA TYR A 126 -5.46 -6.45 -15.01
C TYR A 126 -6.82 -6.89 -15.54
N SER A 127 -7.25 -6.23 -16.62
CA SER A 127 -8.41 -6.59 -17.40
C SER A 127 -8.11 -6.47 -18.91
N MET A 128 -8.77 -7.29 -19.71
CA MET A 128 -8.76 -7.13 -21.17
C MET A 128 -9.67 -5.98 -21.65
N ASN A 129 -10.58 -5.52 -20.77
CA ASN A 129 -11.55 -4.46 -21.04
C ASN A 129 -11.63 -3.52 -19.81
N ALA A 130 -10.52 -2.89 -19.44
CA ALA A 130 -10.38 -2.17 -18.16
C ALA A 130 -11.40 -1.04 -17.98
N MET A 131 -11.69 -0.27 -19.01
CA MET A 131 -12.67 0.82 -18.95
C MET A 131 -14.08 0.29 -18.65
N ASP A 132 -14.52 -0.77 -19.35
CA ASP A 132 -15.85 -1.35 -19.15
C ASP A 132 -15.95 -2.04 -17.79
N ASP A 133 -14.88 -2.68 -17.32
CA ASP A 133 -14.85 -3.30 -16.01
C ASP A 133 -14.84 -2.26 -14.89
N ALA A 134 -14.20 -1.10 -15.06
CA ALA A 134 -14.28 0.01 -14.12
C ALA A 134 -15.71 0.57 -14.02
N LYS A 135 -16.37 0.81 -15.15
CA LYS A 135 -17.78 1.23 -15.19
C LYS A 135 -18.68 0.22 -14.50
N LYS A 136 -18.53 -1.08 -14.84
CA LYS A 136 -19.35 -2.14 -14.23
C LYS A 136 -19.13 -2.26 -12.73
N LEU A 137 -17.90 -2.10 -12.25
CA LEU A 137 -17.60 -2.13 -10.82
C LEU A 137 -18.27 -0.93 -10.11
N ALA A 138 -18.17 0.27 -10.70
CA ALA A 138 -18.84 1.47 -10.20
C ALA A 138 -20.38 1.29 -10.15
N ASP A 139 -20.97 0.74 -11.22
CA ASP A 139 -22.42 0.44 -11.27
C ASP A 139 -22.84 -0.55 -10.17
N ILE A 140 -21.99 -1.53 -9.83
CA ILE A 140 -22.29 -2.49 -8.76
C ILE A 140 -22.30 -1.78 -7.41
N TYR A 141 -21.36 -0.88 -7.15
CA TYR A 141 -21.34 -0.09 -5.92
C TYR A 141 -22.54 0.84 -5.81
N TYR A 142 -22.88 1.53 -6.89
CA TYR A 142 -24.04 2.41 -6.93
C TYR A 142 -25.35 1.63 -6.64
N LYS A 143 -25.52 0.45 -7.25
CA LYS A 143 -26.66 -0.44 -6.99
C LYS A 143 -26.67 -1.03 -5.58
N ALA A 144 -25.52 -1.11 -4.92
CA ALA A 144 -25.43 -1.52 -3.53
C ALA A 144 -25.80 -0.39 -2.54
N GLY A 145 -26.06 0.83 -3.04
CA GLY A 145 -26.54 1.97 -2.24
C GLY A 145 -25.44 2.94 -1.82
N PHE A 146 -24.27 2.90 -2.48
CA PHE A 146 -23.23 3.92 -2.29
C PHE A 146 -23.50 5.11 -3.21
N ASP A 147 -23.64 6.31 -2.64
CA ASP A 147 -24.01 7.51 -3.41
C ASP A 147 -22.78 8.14 -4.10
N GLU A 148 -21.63 8.16 -3.44
CA GLU A 148 -20.39 8.77 -3.92
C GLU A 148 -19.51 7.72 -4.61
N VAL A 149 -19.86 7.35 -5.85
CA VAL A 149 -19.13 6.37 -6.66
C VAL A 149 -18.56 7.05 -7.90
N GLN A 150 -17.28 6.88 -8.16
CA GLN A 150 -16.60 7.44 -9.31
C GLN A 150 -15.73 6.41 -10.01
N ALA A 151 -15.84 6.35 -11.35
CA ALA A 151 -14.85 5.70 -12.20
C ALA A 151 -14.19 6.76 -13.08
N SER A 152 -12.86 6.87 -13.05
CA SER A 152 -12.09 7.87 -13.79
C SER A 152 -10.86 7.28 -14.43
N ALA A 153 -10.30 7.96 -15.45
CA ALA A 153 -8.99 7.59 -15.98
C ALA A 153 -7.91 7.81 -14.90
N GLY A 154 -7.00 6.86 -14.79
CA GLY A 154 -5.81 6.99 -13.95
C GLY A 154 -4.70 7.81 -14.60
N GLN A 155 -3.60 7.99 -13.88
CA GLN A 155 -2.42 8.73 -14.37
C GLN A 155 -1.72 7.99 -15.53
N HIS A 156 -1.72 6.67 -15.50
CA HIS A 156 -1.08 5.84 -16.54
C HIS A 156 -2.09 5.49 -17.63
N TYR A 157 -1.65 5.56 -18.88
CA TYR A 157 -2.48 5.19 -20.02
C TYR A 157 -3.06 3.76 -19.88
N GLY A 158 -4.36 3.64 -20.12
CA GLY A 158 -5.07 2.36 -19.99
C GLY A 158 -5.36 1.94 -18.55
N THR A 159 -5.11 2.77 -17.55
CA THR A 159 -5.50 2.51 -16.16
C THR A 159 -6.74 3.34 -15.80
N TYR A 160 -7.69 2.71 -15.12
CA TYR A 160 -8.93 3.31 -14.65
C TYR A 160 -9.05 3.08 -13.15
N LYS A 161 -9.42 4.15 -12.41
CA LYS A 161 -9.58 4.14 -10.97
C LYS A 161 -11.04 4.11 -10.57
N VAL A 162 -11.36 3.33 -9.57
CA VAL A 162 -12.71 3.32 -8.97
C VAL A 162 -12.62 3.78 -7.53
N TYR A 163 -13.43 4.78 -7.20
CA TYR A 163 -13.56 5.36 -5.86
C TYR A 163 -14.96 5.11 -5.33
N VAL A 164 -15.05 4.87 -4.03
CA VAL A 164 -16.32 4.76 -3.29
C VAL A 164 -16.19 5.59 -2.03
N ASN A 165 -17.08 6.53 -1.83
CA ASN A 165 -17.04 7.48 -0.71
C ASN A 165 -15.67 8.15 -0.59
N PHE A 166 -15.11 8.61 -1.72
CA PHE A 166 -13.78 9.23 -1.87
C PHE A 166 -12.60 8.30 -1.50
N ILE A 167 -12.84 7.02 -1.25
CA ILE A 167 -11.79 6.04 -0.98
C ILE A 167 -11.40 5.37 -2.29
N PRO A 168 -10.12 5.35 -2.69
CA PRO A 168 -9.66 4.57 -3.84
C PRO A 168 -9.76 3.08 -3.50
N ILE A 169 -10.48 2.33 -4.34
CA ILE A 169 -10.75 0.91 -4.11
C ILE A 169 -10.03 0.03 -5.12
N ALA A 170 -9.95 0.48 -6.38
CA ALA A 170 -9.39 -0.32 -7.43
C ALA A 170 -8.69 0.51 -8.51
N ASP A 171 -7.53 0.03 -8.95
CA ASP A 171 -6.82 0.46 -10.14
C ASP A 171 -6.89 -0.67 -11.18
N ILE A 172 -7.61 -0.43 -12.26
CA ILE A 172 -7.87 -1.42 -13.31
C ILE A 172 -7.05 -1.07 -14.54
N THR A 173 -6.06 -1.91 -14.86
CA THR A 173 -5.16 -1.65 -15.98
C THR A 173 -5.46 -2.55 -17.18
N GLN A 174 -5.56 -1.92 -18.35
CA GLN A 174 -5.77 -2.60 -19.63
C GLN A 174 -4.56 -3.47 -19.99
N LEU A 175 -4.83 -4.72 -20.31
CA LEU A 175 -3.81 -5.64 -20.80
C LEU A 175 -4.31 -6.33 -22.09
N SER A 176 -3.42 -6.54 -23.05
CA SER A 176 -3.80 -7.27 -24.27
C SER A 176 -4.25 -8.70 -23.94
N GLY A 177 -5.20 -9.21 -24.70
CA GLY A 177 -5.80 -10.52 -24.41
C GLY A 177 -4.78 -11.67 -24.44
N GLU A 178 -3.75 -11.57 -25.26
CA GLU A 178 -2.68 -12.57 -25.34
C GLU A 178 -1.82 -12.58 -24.07
N ILE A 179 -1.33 -11.41 -23.66
CA ILE A 179 -0.52 -11.27 -22.44
C ILE A 179 -1.35 -11.65 -21.21
N PHE A 180 -2.61 -11.20 -21.13
CA PHE A 180 -3.51 -11.57 -20.04
C PHE A 180 -3.66 -13.11 -19.91
N LYS A 181 -3.91 -13.81 -21.04
CA LYS A 181 -4.05 -15.26 -21.05
C LYS A 181 -2.77 -15.96 -20.61
N ASN A 182 -1.60 -15.48 -21.04
CA ASN A 182 -0.31 -16.07 -20.68
C ASN A 182 -0.01 -15.88 -19.19
N ILE A 183 -0.19 -14.69 -18.64
CA ILE A 183 -0.03 -14.44 -17.20
C ILE A 183 -1.01 -15.32 -16.40
N LYS A 184 -2.24 -15.46 -16.87
CA LYS A 184 -3.27 -16.24 -16.18
C LYS A 184 -2.97 -17.72 -16.06
N LYS A 185 -2.26 -18.31 -17.04
CA LYS A 185 -1.85 -19.73 -16.99
C LYS A 185 -0.95 -20.03 -15.78
N GLU A 186 -0.10 -19.07 -15.40
CA GLU A 186 0.87 -19.20 -14.30
C GLU A 186 0.41 -18.46 -13.01
N ALA A 187 -0.79 -17.86 -13.04
CA ALA A 187 -1.29 -17.08 -11.92
C ALA A 187 -1.53 -17.96 -10.68
N ILE A 188 -1.15 -17.44 -9.52
CA ILE A 188 -1.39 -18.09 -8.22
C ILE A 188 -2.81 -17.76 -7.79
N ARG A 189 -3.56 -18.77 -7.34
CA ARG A 189 -4.92 -18.59 -6.84
C ARG A 189 -4.96 -18.70 -5.33
N VAL A 190 -5.34 -17.61 -4.64
CA VAL A 190 -5.54 -17.59 -3.18
C VAL A 190 -6.95 -17.09 -2.88
N ALA A 191 -7.69 -17.79 -2.03
CA ALA A 191 -9.07 -17.43 -1.65
C ALA A 191 -10.03 -17.16 -2.83
N GLY A 192 -9.77 -17.81 -3.99
CA GLY A 192 -10.58 -17.64 -5.21
C GLY A 192 -10.17 -16.48 -6.13
N ILE A 193 -9.26 -15.62 -5.72
CA ILE A 193 -8.69 -14.52 -6.51
C ILE A 193 -7.41 -14.99 -7.20
N TYR A 194 -7.19 -14.53 -8.44
CA TYR A 194 -5.97 -14.78 -9.21
C TYR A 194 -4.97 -13.65 -8.98
N TYR A 195 -3.73 -14.02 -8.70
CA TYR A 195 -2.61 -13.10 -8.52
C TYR A 195 -1.55 -13.38 -9.58
N ALA A 196 -0.95 -12.31 -10.10
CA ALA A 196 0.11 -12.43 -11.10
C ALA A 196 1.26 -13.31 -10.58
N PRO A 197 1.90 -14.10 -11.46
CA PRO A 197 2.96 -15.02 -11.05
C PRO A 197 4.19 -14.27 -10.51
N PRO A 198 4.96 -14.87 -9.59
CA PRO A 198 6.10 -14.23 -8.93
C PRO A 198 7.11 -13.61 -9.90
N ASN A 199 7.41 -14.28 -11.02
CA ASN A 199 8.36 -13.77 -12.01
C ASN A 199 7.85 -12.51 -12.70
N PHE A 200 6.55 -12.42 -12.99
CA PHE A 200 5.96 -11.21 -13.56
C PHE A 200 5.98 -10.05 -12.56
N LEU A 201 5.63 -10.31 -11.30
CA LEU A 201 5.69 -9.30 -10.21
C LEU A 201 7.12 -8.82 -9.99
N ARG A 202 8.10 -9.73 -10.03
CA ARG A 202 9.53 -9.42 -9.92
C ARG A 202 9.99 -8.51 -11.06
N MET A 203 9.64 -8.83 -12.30
CA MET A 203 9.96 -8.02 -13.47
C MET A 203 9.38 -6.61 -13.34
N ALA A 204 8.13 -6.47 -12.91
CA ALA A 204 7.50 -5.17 -12.71
C ALA A 204 8.23 -4.33 -11.65
N MET A 205 8.71 -4.95 -10.55
CA MET A 205 9.49 -4.26 -9.53
C MET A 205 10.87 -3.84 -10.03
N TYR A 206 11.56 -4.67 -10.82
CA TYR A 206 12.82 -4.27 -11.45
C TYR A 206 12.64 -3.12 -12.43
N LEU A 207 11.55 -3.12 -13.21
CA LEU A 207 11.21 -2.01 -14.11
C LEU A 207 10.96 -0.71 -13.32
N GLU A 208 10.30 -0.78 -12.17
CA GLU A 208 10.09 0.41 -11.32
C GLU A 208 11.40 0.94 -10.75
N LEU A 209 12.31 0.06 -10.30
CA LEU A 209 13.63 0.43 -9.77
C LEU A 209 14.61 0.95 -10.84
N SER A 210 14.36 0.66 -12.12
CA SER A 210 15.24 1.04 -13.22
C SER A 210 14.82 2.29 -13.97
N ARG A 211 13.68 2.89 -13.65
CA ARG A 211 13.19 4.10 -14.32
C ARG A 211 13.97 5.33 -13.88
N PRO A 212 14.66 6.05 -14.79
CA PRO A 212 15.42 7.26 -14.43
C PRO A 212 14.56 8.36 -13.82
N ASP A 213 13.33 8.53 -14.33
CA ASP A 213 12.36 9.54 -13.88
C ASP A 213 11.32 8.96 -12.90
N GLY A 214 11.63 7.82 -12.27
CA GLY A 214 10.76 7.16 -11.32
C GLY A 214 10.71 7.88 -9.97
N ASP A 215 9.65 7.64 -9.21
CA ASP A 215 9.52 8.14 -7.84
C ASP A 215 10.48 7.40 -6.91
N VAL A 216 11.64 8.00 -6.68
CA VAL A 216 12.71 7.44 -5.83
C VAL A 216 12.25 7.22 -4.37
N SER A 217 11.23 7.94 -3.91
CA SER A 217 10.69 7.78 -2.56
C SER A 217 10.10 6.38 -2.33
N ARG A 218 9.72 5.69 -3.42
CA ARG A 218 9.16 4.35 -3.39
C ARG A 218 10.20 3.24 -3.46
N TRP A 219 11.44 3.53 -3.86
CA TRP A 219 12.45 2.51 -4.15
C TRP A 219 12.76 1.61 -2.95
N GLU A 220 12.87 2.16 -1.76
CA GLU A 220 13.09 1.36 -0.55
C GLU A 220 11.96 0.35 -0.33
N LYS A 221 10.70 0.81 -0.47
CA LYS A 221 9.51 -0.03 -0.35
C LYS A 221 9.48 -1.14 -1.40
N VAL A 222 9.81 -0.80 -2.65
CA VAL A 222 9.86 -1.77 -3.76
C VAL A 222 10.96 -2.79 -3.56
N LEU A 223 12.16 -2.35 -3.15
CA LEU A 223 13.28 -3.25 -2.88
C LEU A 223 12.98 -4.23 -1.74
N LYS A 224 12.38 -3.75 -0.63
CA LYS A 224 11.97 -4.63 0.48
C LYS A 224 10.98 -5.72 0.03
N ARG A 225 10.01 -5.37 -0.80
CA ARG A 225 9.04 -6.32 -1.38
C ARG A 225 9.70 -7.31 -2.31
N LEU A 226 10.65 -6.84 -3.14
CA LEU A 226 11.44 -7.67 -4.04
C LEU A 226 12.27 -8.69 -3.27
N MET A 227 12.91 -8.28 -2.17
CA MET A 227 13.67 -9.19 -1.29
C MET A 227 12.78 -10.28 -0.69
N LEU A 228 11.58 -9.93 -0.21
CA LEU A 228 10.62 -10.91 0.32
C LEU A 228 10.14 -11.88 -0.77
N LEU A 229 9.88 -11.37 -1.97
CA LEU A 229 9.48 -12.20 -3.10
C LEU A 229 10.59 -13.16 -3.51
N ASN A 230 11.84 -12.69 -3.60
CA ASN A 230 13.00 -13.52 -3.94
C ASN A 230 13.29 -14.60 -2.89
N LYS A 231 13.10 -14.28 -1.61
CA LYS A 231 13.24 -15.24 -0.51
C LYS A 231 12.25 -16.39 -0.64
N ASN A 232 10.98 -16.09 -0.93
CA ASN A 232 9.90 -17.09 -0.93
C ASN A 232 9.70 -17.78 -2.28
N TYR A 233 10.05 -17.10 -3.36
CA TYR A 233 9.95 -17.59 -4.72
C TYR A 233 11.32 -17.45 -5.43
N PRO A 234 12.34 -18.20 -5.03
CA PRO A 234 13.65 -18.12 -5.66
C PRO A 234 13.56 -18.51 -7.14
N LEU A 235 14.37 -17.88 -7.96
CA LEU A 235 14.54 -18.29 -9.36
C LEU A 235 15.07 -19.72 -9.38
N LYS A 236 14.40 -20.59 -10.13
CA LYS A 236 14.79 -22.00 -10.30
C LYS A 236 15.06 -22.26 -11.79
N GLY A 237 16.16 -22.89 -12.09
CA GLY A 237 16.54 -23.29 -13.44
C GLY A 237 17.88 -24.00 -13.43
N LYS A 238 18.23 -24.71 -14.49
CA LYS A 238 19.54 -25.38 -14.63
C LYS A 238 20.69 -24.42 -14.59
N ASP A 239 20.44 -23.13 -14.94
CA ASP A 239 21.41 -22.05 -15.06
C ASP A 239 21.10 -20.90 -14.11
N CYS A 240 20.52 -21.17 -12.93
CA CYS A 240 20.07 -20.13 -11.98
C CYS A 240 21.18 -19.49 -11.13
N ASP A 241 22.43 -19.79 -11.41
CA ASP A 241 23.54 -18.91 -11.10
C ASP A 241 23.69 -17.74 -12.09
N LEU A 242 22.59 -17.44 -12.81
CA LEU A 242 22.51 -16.36 -13.81
C LEU A 242 23.00 -15.00 -13.30
N ILE A 243 22.77 -14.68 -12.03
CA ILE A 243 23.29 -13.43 -11.44
C ILE A 243 24.81 -13.47 -11.28
N GLU A 244 25.37 -14.61 -10.89
CA GLU A 244 26.83 -14.79 -10.84
C GLU A 244 27.45 -14.88 -12.23
N VAL A 245 26.81 -15.55 -13.18
CA VAL A 245 27.24 -15.62 -14.58
C VAL A 245 27.17 -14.25 -15.24
N GLN A 246 26.10 -13.47 -15.06
CA GLN A 246 26.03 -12.10 -15.58
C GLN A 246 27.10 -11.20 -14.94
N ARG A 247 27.30 -11.23 -13.62
CA ARG A 247 28.38 -10.48 -12.99
C ARG A 247 29.77 -10.88 -13.48
N LYS A 248 30.01 -12.16 -13.76
CA LYS A 248 31.28 -12.64 -14.35
C LYS A 248 31.44 -12.18 -15.79
N VAL A 249 30.39 -12.23 -16.61
CA VAL A 249 30.43 -11.77 -18.00
C VAL A 249 30.63 -10.26 -18.08
N GLU A 250 29.93 -9.49 -17.26
CA GLU A 250 30.08 -8.03 -17.19
C GLU A 250 31.46 -7.63 -16.67
N SER A 251 31.98 -8.30 -15.64
CA SER A 251 33.32 -8.03 -15.12
C SER A 251 34.42 -8.39 -16.11
N ASN A 252 34.28 -9.43 -16.89
CA ASN A 252 35.21 -9.79 -17.94
C ASN A 252 35.15 -8.82 -19.13
N LYS A 253 33.94 -8.38 -19.52
CA LYS A 253 33.77 -7.38 -20.56
C LYS A 253 34.35 -6.03 -20.22
N VAL A 254 34.18 -5.57 -18.97
CA VAL A 254 34.79 -4.33 -18.45
C VAL A 254 36.32 -4.44 -18.42
N LYS A 255 36.90 -5.60 -18.08
CA LYS A 255 38.34 -5.83 -18.16
C LYS A 255 38.86 -5.81 -19.60
N GLU A 256 38.18 -6.50 -20.52
CA GLU A 256 38.59 -6.50 -21.94
C GLU A 256 38.50 -5.12 -22.58
N ASP A 257 37.53 -4.29 -22.18
CA ASP A 257 37.39 -2.91 -22.67
C ASP A 257 38.42 -1.97 -22.00
N GLN A 258 38.80 -2.19 -20.77
CA GLN A 258 39.88 -1.46 -20.13
C GLN A 258 41.27 -1.82 -20.71
N ASP A 259 41.51 -3.09 -21.02
CA ASP A 259 42.77 -3.55 -21.66
C ASP A 259 42.94 -3.05 -23.09
N LYS A 260 41.86 -2.55 -23.75
CA LYS A 260 41.91 -1.93 -25.09
C LYS A 260 42.15 -0.42 -25.07
N ILE A 261 42.08 0.21 -23.91
CA ILE A 261 42.27 1.67 -23.73
C ILE A 261 43.69 2.03 -23.31
N TYR A 262 44.49 1.05 -22.91
CA TYR A 262 45.91 1.16 -22.59
C TYR A 262 46.74 0.35 -23.60
#